data_c2de2d995b1c75f116eb0a1954567837
#
_entry.id   c2de2d995b1c75f116eb0a1954567837
#
_cell.length_a   1.000
_cell.length_b   1.000
_cell.length_c   1.000
_cell.angle_alpha   90.00
_cell.angle_beta   90.00
_cell.angle_gamma   90.00
#
_symmetry.space_group_name_H-M   'P 1'
#
loop_
_entity.id
_entity.type
_entity.pdbx_description
1 polymer ?
#
loop_
_entity_poly.entity_id
_entity_poly.type
_entity_poly.pdbx_seq_one_letter_code
_entity_poly.pdbx_strand_id
1 'polypeptide(L)'
;ALKKIIKLSLIEGEFKYVERKVLMPIVTQNGSEVSLDKLSSGNLYLIQRMISLLGQMYSVYTLNEIKLENMLLTPGLLMIDEAENHLHPKWQKTFLNSILSIFPNLQIIVTTHSPFIVSSVENARVYVCKSMKDHSILVDETDLYSNKPIDEVLASDVFETSPFSESITILMKEREEAIKH
;
A
#
# COMPACT_ATOMS: atom_id res chain seq x y z
N ALA A 1 -2.27 19.77 -3.45
CA ALA A 1 -2.68 18.35 -3.50
C ALA A 1 -1.95 17.61 -4.62
N LEU A 2 -2.20 17.91 -5.92
CA LEU A 2 -1.67 17.15 -7.06
C LEU A 2 -0.13 16.98 -7.05
N LYS A 3 0.62 18.05 -6.79
CA LYS A 3 2.09 17.97 -6.68
C LYS A 3 2.55 16.99 -5.59
N LYS A 4 1.88 16.97 -4.45
CA LYS A 4 2.19 16.05 -3.34
C LYS A 4 1.86 14.60 -3.73
N ILE A 5 0.72 14.37 -4.38
CA ILE A 5 0.32 13.06 -4.90
C ILE A 5 1.37 12.53 -5.88
N ILE A 6 1.75 13.30 -6.88
CA ILE A 6 2.74 12.90 -7.88
C ILE A 6 4.09 12.60 -7.21
N LYS A 7 4.56 13.46 -6.31
CA LYS A 7 5.82 13.24 -5.58
C LYS A 7 5.84 11.92 -4.78
N LEU A 8 4.73 11.58 -4.12
CA LEU A 8 4.62 10.35 -3.33
C LEU A 8 4.40 9.10 -4.18
N SER A 9 3.93 9.26 -5.42
CA SER A 9 3.68 8.16 -6.36
C SER A 9 4.87 7.90 -7.30
N LEU A 10 5.91 8.70 -7.23
CA LEU A 10 7.11 8.56 -8.04
C LEU A 10 8.33 8.36 -7.14
N ILE A 11 9.13 7.34 -7.45
CA ILE A 11 10.45 7.19 -6.84
C ILE A 11 11.37 8.19 -7.54
N GLU A 12 11.90 9.15 -6.78
CA GLU A 12 12.82 10.19 -7.31
C GLU A 12 12.23 11.00 -8.46
N GLY A 13 10.93 11.34 -8.35
CA GLY A 13 10.24 12.13 -9.37
C GLY A 13 9.49 13.33 -8.82
N GLU A 14 9.29 14.32 -9.66
CA GLU A 14 8.57 15.55 -9.34
C GLU A 14 7.67 16.00 -10.50
N PHE A 15 6.56 16.66 -10.13
CA PHE A 15 5.74 17.37 -11.10
C PHE A 15 6.48 18.61 -11.63
N LYS A 16 6.54 18.75 -12.97
CA LYS A 16 7.14 19.91 -13.63
C LYS A 16 6.08 20.91 -14.09
N TYR A 17 5.32 20.54 -15.09
CA TYR A 17 4.30 21.41 -15.70
C TYR A 17 3.23 20.57 -16.42
N VAL A 18 2.19 21.23 -16.88
CA VAL A 18 1.22 20.63 -17.81
C VAL A 18 1.50 21.19 -19.21
N GLU A 19 1.75 20.31 -20.16
CA GLU A 19 1.87 20.69 -21.56
C GLU A 19 0.51 21.15 -22.08
N ARG A 20 0.44 22.43 -22.45
CA ARG A 20 -0.85 23.10 -22.74
C ARG A 20 -1.56 22.57 -23.98
N LYS A 21 -0.80 22.10 -24.98
CA LYS A 21 -1.38 21.63 -26.27
C LYS A 21 -2.20 20.36 -26.10
N VAL A 22 -1.73 19.44 -25.25
CA VAL A 22 -2.33 18.11 -25.06
C VAL A 22 -2.87 17.93 -23.64
N LEU A 23 -2.75 18.97 -22.79
CA LEU A 23 -3.14 18.94 -21.36
C LEU A 23 -2.50 17.78 -20.58
N MET A 24 -1.30 17.38 -21.00
CA MET A 24 -0.59 16.25 -20.41
C MET A 24 0.36 16.73 -19.30
N PRO A 25 0.26 16.18 -18.09
CA PRO A 25 1.24 16.44 -17.03
C PRO A 25 2.61 15.86 -17.37
N ILE A 26 3.63 16.69 -17.23
CA ILE A 26 5.04 16.30 -17.37
C ILE A 26 5.66 16.22 -15.99
N VAL A 27 6.37 15.14 -15.76
CA VAL A 27 7.06 14.84 -14.51
C VAL A 27 8.53 14.56 -14.77
N THR A 28 9.38 14.72 -13.77
CA THR A 28 10.74 14.17 -13.83
C THR A 28 10.74 12.78 -13.24
N GLN A 29 11.46 11.86 -13.86
CA GLN A 29 11.78 10.55 -13.32
C GLN A 29 13.23 10.21 -13.71
N ASN A 30 14.05 9.84 -12.74
CA ASN A 30 15.48 9.52 -12.96
C ASN A 30 16.22 10.64 -13.74
N GLY A 31 15.93 11.88 -13.43
CA GLY A 31 16.56 13.06 -14.06
C GLY A 31 16.04 13.42 -15.45
N SER A 32 15.13 12.65 -16.04
CA SER A 32 14.55 12.90 -17.37
C SER A 32 13.10 13.37 -17.27
N GLU A 33 12.67 14.24 -18.20
CA GLU A 33 11.29 14.65 -18.34
C GLU A 33 10.49 13.57 -19.09
N VAL A 34 9.39 13.13 -18.49
CA VAL A 34 8.53 12.07 -19.01
C VAL A 34 7.08 12.53 -18.89
N SER A 35 6.28 12.27 -19.91
CA SER A 35 4.83 12.48 -19.82
C SER A 35 4.20 11.41 -18.92
N LEU A 36 3.13 11.79 -18.22
CA LEU A 36 2.51 10.94 -17.19
C LEU A 36 2.07 9.56 -17.75
N ASP A 37 1.59 9.51 -18.98
CA ASP A 37 1.15 8.31 -19.68
C ASP A 37 2.27 7.30 -20.00
N LYS A 38 3.52 7.75 -19.96
CA LYS A 38 4.70 6.90 -20.19
C LYS A 38 5.33 6.33 -18.93
N LEU A 39 4.75 6.59 -17.77
CA LEU A 39 5.20 6.03 -16.52
C LEU A 39 4.93 4.51 -16.46
N SER A 40 5.63 3.82 -15.55
CA SER A 40 5.34 2.42 -15.29
C SER A 40 3.91 2.21 -14.83
N SER A 41 3.35 1.03 -15.11
CA SER A 41 1.96 0.69 -14.71
C SER A 41 1.72 0.85 -13.21
N GLY A 42 2.69 0.51 -12.35
CA GLY A 42 2.59 0.68 -10.91
C GLY A 42 2.51 2.15 -10.48
N ASN A 43 3.32 3.03 -11.08
CA ASN A 43 3.27 4.47 -10.81
C ASN A 43 1.94 5.07 -11.25
N LEU A 44 1.47 4.69 -12.45
CA LEU A 44 0.17 5.14 -12.97
C LEU A 44 -0.98 4.67 -12.08
N TYR A 45 -0.95 3.43 -11.63
CA TYR A 45 -1.95 2.87 -10.74
C TYR A 45 -2.07 3.66 -9.43
N LEU A 46 -0.93 3.96 -8.78
CA LEU A 46 -0.90 4.79 -7.56
C LEU A 46 -1.47 6.18 -7.79
N ILE A 47 -1.02 6.85 -8.86
CA ILE A 47 -1.49 8.19 -9.21
C ILE A 47 -2.98 8.19 -9.47
N GLN A 48 -3.50 7.23 -10.23
CA GLN A 48 -4.93 7.11 -10.53
C GLN A 48 -5.76 6.91 -9.27
N ARG A 49 -5.33 6.02 -8.37
CA ARG A 49 -6.03 5.77 -7.09
C ARG A 49 -6.11 7.04 -6.23
N MET A 50 -4.99 7.73 -6.08
CA MET A 50 -4.94 8.97 -5.28
C MET A 50 -5.73 10.12 -5.93
N ILE A 51 -5.69 10.26 -7.25
CA ILE A 51 -6.48 11.28 -7.98
C ILE A 51 -7.98 10.96 -7.89
N SER A 52 -8.36 9.69 -8.02
CA SER A 52 -9.76 9.26 -7.87
C SER A 52 -10.29 9.61 -6.49
N LEU A 53 -9.53 9.30 -5.44
CA LEU A 53 -9.89 9.64 -4.06
C LEU A 53 -10.03 11.16 -3.88
N LEU A 54 -9.08 11.93 -4.40
CA LEU A 54 -9.15 13.40 -4.39
C LEU A 54 -10.39 13.92 -5.12
N GLY A 55 -10.72 13.32 -6.27
CA GLY A 55 -11.92 13.67 -7.04
C GLY A 55 -13.22 13.40 -6.29
N GLN A 56 -13.31 12.28 -5.58
CA GLN A 56 -14.46 11.96 -4.72
C GLN A 56 -14.61 12.98 -3.58
N MET A 57 -13.52 13.31 -2.89
CA MET A 57 -13.53 14.34 -1.85
C MET A 57 -13.93 15.71 -2.41
N TYR A 58 -13.40 16.08 -3.57
CA TYR A 58 -13.74 17.32 -4.25
C TYR A 58 -15.25 17.40 -4.56
N SER A 59 -15.82 16.31 -5.07
CA SER A 59 -17.26 16.25 -5.39
C SER A 59 -18.10 16.42 -4.13
N VAL A 60 -17.76 15.75 -3.02
CA VAL A 60 -18.47 15.90 -1.74
C VAL A 60 -18.42 17.34 -1.25
N TYR A 61 -17.26 17.97 -1.29
CA TYR A 61 -17.09 19.37 -0.83
C TYR A 61 -17.85 20.35 -1.69
N THR A 62 -17.81 20.17 -3.02
CA THR A 62 -18.52 21.05 -3.97
C THR A 62 -20.04 20.91 -3.82
N LEU A 63 -20.55 19.69 -3.68
CA LEU A 63 -21.99 19.45 -3.51
C LEU A 63 -22.54 19.98 -2.18
N ASN A 64 -21.72 20.05 -1.14
CA ASN A 64 -22.12 20.56 0.17
C ASN A 64 -21.66 22.01 0.42
N GLU A 65 -21.19 22.71 -0.60
CA GLU A 65 -20.73 24.11 -0.53
C GLU A 65 -19.65 24.35 0.54
N ILE A 66 -18.84 23.33 0.84
CA ILE A 66 -17.78 23.40 1.84
C ILE A 66 -16.50 23.98 1.20
N LYS A 67 -15.76 24.79 1.95
CA LYS A 67 -14.49 25.36 1.48
C LYS A 67 -13.45 24.25 1.20
N LEU A 68 -12.83 24.30 0.03
CA LEU A 68 -11.84 23.30 -0.43
C LEU A 68 -10.52 23.31 0.35
N GLU A 69 -10.27 24.32 1.18
CA GLU A 69 -9.03 24.47 1.94
C GLU A 69 -8.71 23.26 2.83
N ASN A 70 -9.76 22.66 3.42
CA ASN A 70 -9.64 21.52 4.34
C ASN A 70 -9.95 20.17 3.68
N MET A 71 -10.07 20.10 2.36
CA MET A 71 -10.49 18.90 1.65
C MET A 71 -9.60 17.68 1.95
N LEU A 72 -8.28 17.86 2.09
CA LEU A 72 -7.37 16.78 2.42
C LEU A 72 -7.48 16.30 3.87
N LEU A 73 -8.12 17.08 4.74
CA LEU A 73 -8.35 16.74 6.15
C LEU A 73 -9.74 16.11 6.36
N THR A 74 -10.46 15.80 5.30
CA THR A 74 -11.77 15.16 5.38
C THR A 74 -11.69 13.83 6.10
N PRO A 75 -12.46 13.62 7.17
CA PRO A 75 -12.61 12.29 7.75
C PRO A 75 -13.41 11.40 6.82
N GLY A 76 -13.11 10.13 6.81
CA GLY A 76 -13.83 9.17 5.98
C GLY A 76 -13.31 7.76 6.13
N LEU A 77 -13.98 6.83 5.48
CA LEU A 77 -13.59 5.42 5.40
C LEU A 77 -13.15 5.10 3.98
N LEU A 78 -11.93 4.60 3.84
CA LEU A 78 -11.40 4.09 2.58
C LEU A 78 -11.25 2.57 2.69
N MET A 79 -11.93 1.85 1.81
CA MET A 79 -11.82 0.40 1.70
C MET A 79 -11.04 0.05 0.44
N ILE A 80 -10.02 -0.78 0.57
CA ILE A 80 -9.18 -1.23 -0.54
C ILE A 80 -9.12 -2.75 -0.50
N ASP A 81 -9.60 -3.38 -1.56
CA ASP A 81 -9.48 -4.82 -1.74
C ASP A 81 -8.20 -5.13 -2.50
N GLU A 82 -7.47 -6.17 -2.05
CA GLU A 82 -6.18 -6.60 -2.59
C GLU A 82 -5.22 -5.42 -2.81
N ALA A 83 -4.80 -4.79 -1.71
CA ALA A 83 -4.05 -3.53 -1.74
C ALA A 83 -2.70 -3.63 -2.47
N GLU A 84 -2.13 -4.83 -2.59
CA GLU A 84 -0.89 -5.12 -3.31
C GLU A 84 -1.05 -5.17 -4.83
N ASN A 85 -2.26 -5.31 -5.36
CA ASN A 85 -2.49 -5.51 -6.79
C ASN A 85 -1.81 -4.44 -7.65
N HIS A 86 -1.08 -4.91 -8.66
CA HIS A 86 -0.30 -4.10 -9.58
C HIS A 86 0.85 -3.29 -8.95
N LEU A 87 1.14 -3.48 -7.65
CA LEU A 87 2.22 -2.77 -6.98
C LEU A 87 3.49 -3.64 -6.91
N HIS A 88 4.60 -3.07 -7.37
CA HIS A 88 5.92 -3.63 -7.09
C HIS A 88 6.17 -3.64 -5.56
N PRO A 89 6.87 -4.65 -4.97
CA PRO A 89 7.10 -4.75 -3.53
C PRO A 89 7.64 -3.47 -2.86
N LYS A 90 8.46 -2.69 -3.56
CA LYS A 90 8.93 -1.40 -3.07
C LYS A 90 7.78 -0.40 -2.81
N TRP A 91 6.75 -0.43 -3.65
CA TRP A 91 5.56 0.41 -3.49
C TRP A 91 4.61 -0.12 -2.41
N GLN A 92 4.50 -1.42 -2.27
CA GLN A 92 3.68 -2.04 -1.22
C GLN A 92 4.11 -1.56 0.17
N LYS A 93 5.41 -1.39 0.41
CA LYS A 93 5.97 -0.88 1.67
C LYS A 93 5.60 0.58 2.00
N THR A 94 5.26 1.38 1.00
CA THR A 94 5.05 2.83 1.19
C THR A 94 3.64 3.29 0.86
N PHE A 95 2.85 2.45 0.22
CA PHE A 95 1.54 2.79 -0.34
C PHE A 95 0.58 3.38 0.70
N LEU A 96 0.31 2.65 1.77
CA LEU A 96 -0.64 3.08 2.81
C LEU A 96 -0.15 4.33 3.53
N ASN A 97 1.13 4.39 3.88
CA ASN A 97 1.73 5.57 4.49
C ASN A 97 1.67 6.80 3.56
N SER A 98 1.81 6.60 2.25
CA SER A 98 1.63 7.68 1.28
C SER A 98 0.21 8.23 1.27
N ILE A 99 -0.81 7.36 1.34
CA ILE A 99 -2.22 7.78 1.44
C ILE A 99 -2.44 8.54 2.75
N LEU A 100 -2.04 7.98 3.90
CA LEU A 100 -2.21 8.61 5.21
C LEU A 100 -1.48 9.94 5.34
N SER A 101 -0.33 10.10 4.68
CA SER A 101 0.41 11.38 4.67
C SER A 101 -0.32 12.48 3.89
N ILE A 102 -1.16 12.13 2.92
CA ILE A 102 -1.96 13.08 2.13
C ILE A 102 -3.31 13.32 2.80
N PHE A 103 -3.93 12.26 3.32
CA PHE A 103 -5.28 12.21 3.88
C PHE A 103 -5.24 11.68 5.32
N PRO A 104 -4.74 12.48 6.29
CA PRO A 104 -4.42 11.99 7.64
C PRO A 104 -5.63 11.58 8.47
N ASN A 105 -6.84 12.01 8.09
CA ASN A 105 -8.07 11.75 8.84
C ASN A 105 -8.89 10.58 8.24
N LEU A 106 -8.33 9.84 7.28
CA LEU A 106 -8.99 8.64 6.77
C LEU A 106 -8.75 7.45 7.71
N GLN A 107 -9.82 6.71 7.98
CA GLN A 107 -9.72 5.32 8.40
C GLN A 107 -9.56 4.45 7.16
N ILE A 108 -8.54 3.60 7.13
CA ILE A 108 -8.29 2.71 5.99
C ILE A 108 -8.52 1.27 6.44
N ILE A 109 -9.32 0.53 5.67
CA ILE A 109 -9.50 -0.91 5.80
C ILE A 109 -9.01 -1.53 4.49
N VAL A 110 -8.09 -2.47 4.58
CA VAL A 110 -7.55 -3.16 3.41
C VAL A 110 -7.64 -4.66 3.57
N THR A 111 -7.86 -5.37 2.46
CA THR A 111 -7.53 -6.78 2.35
C THR A 111 -6.20 -6.92 1.62
N THR A 112 -5.40 -7.89 2.00
CA THR A 112 -4.09 -8.12 1.38
C THR A 112 -3.60 -9.55 1.60
N HIS A 113 -2.86 -10.06 0.62
CA HIS A 113 -2.04 -11.27 0.72
C HIS A 113 -0.54 -10.94 0.75
N SER A 114 -0.19 -9.65 0.94
CA SER A 114 1.20 -9.21 0.93
C SER A 114 1.75 -8.95 2.33
N PRO A 115 2.81 -9.65 2.74
CA PRO A 115 3.52 -9.36 3.98
C PRO A 115 4.13 -7.96 3.99
N PHE A 116 4.43 -7.39 2.80
CA PHE A 116 4.93 -6.02 2.66
C PHE A 116 3.89 -4.97 3.04
N ILE A 117 2.61 -5.22 2.73
CA ILE A 117 1.51 -4.34 3.15
C ILE A 117 1.29 -4.46 4.66
N VAL A 118 1.23 -5.69 5.20
CA VAL A 118 1.03 -5.93 6.62
C VAL A 118 2.10 -5.24 7.47
N SER A 119 3.38 -5.32 7.08
CA SER A 119 4.50 -4.71 7.80
C SER A 119 4.70 -3.21 7.50
N SER A 120 3.88 -2.61 6.63
CA SER A 120 4.12 -1.25 6.13
C SER A 120 3.63 -0.14 7.05
N VAL A 121 2.65 -0.39 7.91
CA VAL A 121 2.01 0.63 8.75
C VAL A 121 2.19 0.28 10.22
N GLU A 122 2.82 1.18 10.95
CA GLU A 122 2.98 1.04 12.40
C GLU A 122 1.62 1.16 13.11
N ASN A 123 1.44 0.36 14.16
CA ASN A 123 0.24 0.32 14.99
C ASN A 123 -1.07 0.02 14.24
N ALA A 124 -0.98 -0.61 13.07
CA ALA A 124 -2.15 -1.09 12.36
C ALA A 124 -2.79 -2.28 13.10
N ARG A 125 -4.12 -2.36 13.08
CA ARG A 125 -4.81 -3.58 13.51
C ARG A 125 -4.76 -4.61 12.40
N VAL A 126 -4.40 -5.83 12.75
CA VAL A 126 -4.27 -6.94 11.81
C VAL A 126 -5.26 -8.05 12.19
N TYR A 127 -6.15 -8.34 11.25
CA TYR A 127 -7.13 -9.41 11.39
C TYR A 127 -6.86 -10.49 10.35
N VAL A 128 -6.81 -11.73 10.80
CA VAL A 128 -6.62 -12.89 9.93
C VAL A 128 -7.96 -13.55 9.65
N CYS A 129 -8.28 -13.70 8.37
CA CYS A 129 -9.47 -14.43 7.93
C CYS A 129 -9.15 -15.92 7.83
N LYS A 130 -9.71 -16.73 8.73
CA LYS A 130 -9.52 -18.18 8.76
C LYS A 130 -10.76 -18.89 8.21
N SER A 131 -10.55 -19.79 7.24
CA SER A 131 -11.62 -20.62 6.71
C SER A 131 -11.92 -21.77 7.67
N MET A 132 -13.17 -21.94 8.00
CA MET A 132 -13.68 -23.08 8.76
C MET A 132 -14.51 -23.97 7.83
N LYS A 133 -15.03 -25.08 8.33
CA LYS A 133 -15.77 -26.05 7.52
C LYS A 133 -16.99 -25.46 6.80
N ASP A 134 -17.75 -24.61 7.48
CA ASP A 134 -19.03 -24.08 6.99
C ASP A 134 -19.08 -22.54 6.94
N HIS A 135 -18.04 -21.85 7.45
CA HIS A 135 -17.97 -20.38 7.51
C HIS A 135 -16.52 -19.91 7.61
N SER A 136 -16.31 -18.61 7.52
CA SER A 136 -15.02 -17.98 7.82
C SER A 136 -15.12 -17.16 9.10
N ILE A 137 -14.05 -17.12 9.86
CA ILE A 137 -13.93 -16.29 11.07
C ILE A 137 -12.83 -15.26 10.89
N LEU A 138 -13.01 -14.13 11.55
CA LEU A 138 -12.02 -13.06 11.61
C LEU A 138 -11.38 -13.07 13.00
N VAL A 139 -10.08 -13.25 13.08
CA VAL A 139 -9.33 -13.34 14.34
C VAL A 139 -8.42 -12.11 14.43
N ASP A 140 -8.47 -11.40 15.56
CA ASP A 140 -7.53 -10.32 15.85
C ASP A 140 -6.18 -10.93 16.21
N GLU A 141 -5.21 -10.74 15.35
CA GLU A 141 -3.83 -11.20 15.52
C GLU A 141 -2.84 -10.00 15.46
N THR A 142 -3.32 -8.84 15.87
CA THR A 142 -2.54 -7.59 15.85
C THR A 142 -1.20 -7.75 16.57
N ASP A 143 -1.15 -8.39 17.73
CA ASP A 143 0.08 -8.57 18.51
C ASP A 143 1.12 -9.46 17.80
N LEU A 144 0.67 -10.33 16.90
CA LEU A 144 1.54 -11.22 16.14
C LEU A 144 2.17 -10.56 14.92
N TYR A 145 1.48 -9.57 14.33
CA TYR A 145 1.87 -9.00 13.02
C TYR A 145 2.21 -7.52 13.06
N SER A 146 1.57 -6.73 13.93
CA SER A 146 1.80 -5.29 13.99
C SER A 146 3.21 -4.98 14.47
N ASN A 147 3.87 -4.06 13.78
CA ASN A 147 5.25 -3.63 14.08
C ASN A 147 6.31 -4.74 13.97
N LYS A 148 5.99 -5.85 13.30
CA LYS A 148 6.92 -6.94 13.09
C LYS A 148 7.78 -6.75 11.83
N PRO A 149 9.05 -7.18 11.85
CA PRO A 149 9.88 -7.26 10.66
C PRO A 149 9.25 -8.18 9.62
N ILE A 150 9.51 -7.90 8.35
CA ILE A 150 8.88 -8.62 7.25
C ILE A 150 9.25 -10.11 7.20
N ASP A 151 10.44 -10.46 7.64
CA ASP A 151 10.92 -11.84 7.74
C ASP A 151 10.14 -12.64 8.80
N GLU A 152 9.78 -12.02 9.94
CA GLU A 152 8.90 -12.63 10.93
C GLU A 152 7.48 -12.81 10.38
N VAL A 153 6.95 -11.80 9.66
CA VAL A 153 5.62 -11.87 9.04
C VAL A 153 5.58 -12.98 7.97
N LEU A 154 6.61 -13.08 7.13
CA LEU A 154 6.73 -14.12 6.11
C LEU A 154 6.80 -15.53 6.69
N ALA A 155 7.49 -15.71 7.81
CA ALA A 155 7.65 -17.00 8.48
C ALA A 155 6.42 -17.43 9.28
N SER A 156 5.39 -16.59 9.38
CA SER A 156 4.17 -16.88 10.12
C SER A 156 3.25 -17.88 9.41
N ASP A 157 2.38 -18.53 10.17
CA ASP A 157 1.42 -19.54 9.68
C ASP A 157 0.45 -18.99 8.61
N VAL A 158 0.24 -17.67 8.56
CA VAL A 158 -0.69 -17.04 7.59
C VAL A 158 -0.10 -17.02 6.19
N PHE A 159 1.21 -16.80 6.07
CA PHE A 159 1.87 -16.74 4.77
C PHE A 159 2.48 -18.07 4.36
N GLU A 160 2.68 -19.01 5.30
CA GLU A 160 3.20 -20.37 5.11
C GLU A 160 4.41 -20.44 4.14
N THR A 161 5.13 -19.34 4.03
CA THR A 161 6.21 -19.20 3.05
C THR A 161 7.54 -19.21 3.80
N SER A 162 8.31 -20.29 3.63
CA SER A 162 9.68 -20.28 4.11
C SER A 162 10.48 -19.16 3.41
N PRO A 163 11.16 -18.27 4.16
CA PRO A 163 12.06 -17.28 3.55
C PRO A 163 13.29 -17.91 2.92
N PHE A 164 13.47 -19.23 3.12
CA PHE A 164 14.60 -19.99 2.62
C PHE A 164 14.21 -20.89 1.46
N SER A 165 15.16 -21.18 0.58
CA SER A 165 14.99 -22.18 -0.47
C SER A 165 14.68 -23.56 0.15
N GLU A 166 14.00 -24.41 -0.59
CA GLU A 166 13.60 -25.74 -0.13
C GLU A 166 14.81 -26.55 0.42
N SER A 167 15.96 -26.46 -0.26
CA SER A 167 17.21 -27.10 0.18
C SER A 167 17.70 -26.59 1.55
N ILE A 168 17.61 -25.30 1.81
CA ILE A 168 18.00 -24.71 3.11
C ILE A 168 17.00 -25.11 4.20
N THR A 169 15.71 -25.13 3.88
CA THR A 169 14.66 -25.56 4.82
C THR A 169 14.85 -27.01 5.26
N ILE A 170 15.23 -27.90 4.33
CA ILE A 170 15.56 -29.29 4.63
C ILE A 170 16.77 -29.40 5.58
N LEU A 171 17.85 -28.68 5.25
CA LEU A 171 19.07 -28.66 6.08
C LEU A 171 18.81 -28.12 7.50
N MET A 172 17.92 -27.12 7.63
CA MET A 172 17.56 -26.59 8.94
C MET A 172 16.77 -27.61 9.76
N LYS A 173 15.84 -28.34 9.15
CA LYS A 173 15.08 -29.41 9.81
C LYS A 173 16.00 -30.56 10.25
N GLU A 174 16.90 -31.02 9.38
CA GLU A 174 17.89 -32.05 9.70
C GLU A 174 18.79 -31.63 10.88
N ARG A 175 19.20 -30.35 10.92
CA ARG A 175 19.98 -29.80 12.03
C ARG A 175 19.18 -29.77 13.34
N GLU A 176 17.92 -29.35 13.31
CA GLU A 176 17.06 -29.34 14.49
C GLU A 176 16.80 -30.74 15.05
N GLU A 177 16.64 -31.73 14.19
CA GLU A 177 16.49 -33.12 14.58
C GLU A 177 17.77 -33.67 15.21
N ALA A 178 18.94 -33.32 14.63
CA ALA A 178 20.25 -33.74 15.17
C ALA A 178 20.58 -33.11 16.55
N ILE A 179 20.01 -31.97 16.89
CA ILE A 179 20.20 -31.31 18.20
C ILE A 179 19.29 -31.90 19.27
N LYS A 180 18.16 -32.53 18.88
CA LYS A 180 17.21 -33.16 19.80
C LYS A 180 17.61 -34.57 20.23
N HIS A 181 18.63 -35.13 19.62
CA HIS A 181 19.26 -36.41 19.97
C HIS A 181 20.65 -36.19 20.59
#